data_0cdc968fa18908b08150c23eca291f46
#
_entry.id   0cdc968fa18908b08150c23eca291f46
#
_cell.length_a   1.000
_cell.length_b   1.000
_cell.length_c   1.000
_cell.angle_alpha   90.00
_cell.angle_beta   90.00
_cell.angle_gamma   90.00
#
_symmetry.space_group_name_H-M   'P 1'
#
loop_
_entity.id
_entity.type
_entity.pdbx_description
1 polymer ?
#
loop_
_entity_poly.entity_id
_entity_poly.type
_entity_poly.pdbx_seq_one_letter_code
_entity_poly.pdbx_strand_id
1 'polypeptide(L)'
;ETGKKNIITKNTNYTTFYDNLYKRCKTIISRTSAYLPIFINRKKFETIGAFATLNQSLSTLITSLLILIIILSNFINEVSFLIPTFIVINLLIELNFLKFCMKHYKKLDLPIYIVGIFAVNISIVIGVLSGIYKLSTSSKK
;
A
#
# COMPACT_ATOMS: atom_id res chain seq x y z
N GLU A 1 -10.06 12.80 -38.58
CA GLU A 1 -9.21 12.96 -37.37
C GLU A 1 -9.93 13.85 -36.37
N THR A 2 -10.74 13.26 -35.51
CA THR A 2 -11.44 13.96 -34.45
C THR A 2 -10.57 13.89 -33.16
N GLY A 3 -9.77 14.92 -32.97
CA GLY A 3 -9.03 15.12 -31.72
C GLY A 3 -9.99 15.29 -30.52
N LYS A 4 -10.26 14.23 -29.82
CA LYS A 4 -10.94 14.30 -28.51
C LYS A 4 -9.99 14.99 -27.51
N LYS A 5 -10.14 16.30 -27.33
CA LYS A 5 -9.57 17.01 -26.19
C LYS A 5 -10.20 16.43 -24.92
N ASN A 6 -9.42 15.71 -24.15
CA ASN A 6 -9.81 15.36 -22.79
C ASN A 6 -9.92 16.65 -21.96
N ILE A 7 -11.14 17.15 -21.84
CA ILE A 7 -11.44 18.23 -20.91
C ILE A 7 -11.37 17.63 -19.52
N ILE A 8 -10.22 17.78 -18.88
CA ILE A 8 -10.09 17.55 -17.44
C ILE A 8 -10.91 18.65 -16.78
N THR A 9 -12.15 18.34 -16.44
CA THR A 9 -12.99 19.25 -15.69
C THR A 9 -12.33 19.52 -14.33
N LYS A 10 -12.11 20.79 -14.03
CA LYS A 10 -11.49 21.34 -12.81
C LYS A 10 -12.26 21.01 -11.51
N ASN A 11 -13.29 20.20 -11.58
CA ASN A 11 -14.14 19.73 -10.49
C ASN A 11 -13.91 18.25 -10.15
N THR A 12 -12.66 17.80 -10.11
CA THR A 12 -12.37 16.62 -9.32
C THR A 12 -12.47 17.03 -7.86
N ASN A 13 -13.60 16.72 -7.26
CA ASN A 13 -13.83 16.86 -5.84
C ASN A 13 -12.65 16.24 -5.08
N TYR A 14 -11.83 17.07 -4.47
CA TYR A 14 -10.81 16.68 -3.48
C TYR A 14 -11.44 16.18 -2.17
N THR A 15 -12.75 16.07 -2.17
CA THR A 15 -13.50 15.43 -1.11
C THR A 15 -13.19 13.97 -1.18
N THR A 16 -12.54 13.45 -0.19
CA THR A 16 -12.68 12.02 0.11
C THR A 16 -11.42 11.21 0.31
N PHE A 17 -10.32 11.86 0.63
CA PHE A 17 -9.27 11.04 1.24
C PHE A 17 -9.75 10.49 2.60
N TYR A 18 -10.61 11.25 3.29
CA TYR A 18 -11.12 10.93 4.62
C TYR A 18 -12.39 10.08 4.63
N ASP A 19 -13.30 10.26 3.66
CA ASP A 19 -14.63 9.68 3.76
C ASP A 19 -14.70 8.15 3.59
N ASN A 20 -13.62 7.49 3.12
CA ASN A 20 -13.68 6.06 2.87
C ASN A 20 -12.33 5.33 2.86
N LEU A 21 -11.47 5.53 3.88
CA LEU A 21 -10.26 4.71 4.04
C LEU A 21 -10.59 3.21 3.97
N TYR A 22 -11.67 2.79 4.62
CA TYR A 22 -12.15 1.41 4.57
C TYR A 22 -12.47 0.93 3.14
N LYS A 23 -13.22 1.72 2.36
CA LYS A 23 -13.53 1.36 0.96
C LYS A 23 -12.27 1.28 0.10
N ARG A 24 -11.31 2.18 0.32
CA ARG A 24 -10.01 2.13 -0.37
C ARG A 24 -9.22 0.89 0.00
N CYS A 25 -9.08 0.57 1.27
CA CYS A 25 -8.41 -0.65 1.73
C CYS A 25 -9.06 -1.90 1.11
N LYS A 26 -10.39 -2.00 1.14
CA LYS A 26 -11.13 -3.10 0.52
C LYS A 26 -10.86 -3.20 -0.99
N THR A 27 -10.84 -2.06 -1.70
CA THR A 27 -10.55 -2.02 -3.13
C THR A 27 -9.10 -2.45 -3.41
N ILE A 28 -8.13 -2.00 -2.61
CA ILE A 28 -6.72 -2.39 -2.73
C ILE A 28 -6.58 -3.91 -2.53
N ILE A 29 -7.16 -4.46 -1.47
CA ILE A 29 -7.14 -5.91 -1.20
C ILE A 29 -7.70 -6.69 -2.39
N SER A 30 -8.88 -6.31 -2.88
CA SER A 30 -9.53 -6.97 -4.00
C SER A 30 -8.69 -6.91 -5.28
N ARG A 31 -8.17 -5.73 -5.62
CA ARG A 31 -7.32 -5.54 -6.81
C ARG A 31 -6.01 -6.31 -6.70
N THR A 32 -5.30 -6.19 -5.59
CA THR A 32 -4.03 -6.89 -5.37
C THR A 32 -4.22 -8.40 -5.47
N SER A 33 -5.27 -8.95 -4.85
CA SER A 33 -5.57 -10.38 -4.92
C SER A 33 -5.93 -10.86 -6.34
N ALA A 34 -6.55 -10.01 -7.16
CA ALA A 34 -6.90 -10.33 -8.54
C ALA A 34 -5.71 -10.22 -9.50
N TYR A 35 -4.81 -9.24 -9.27
CA TYR A 35 -3.65 -9.02 -10.13
C TYR A 35 -2.49 -9.96 -9.86
N LEU A 36 -2.36 -10.51 -8.65
CA LEU A 36 -1.24 -11.37 -8.27
C LEU A 36 -1.08 -12.60 -9.19
N PRO A 37 -2.15 -13.37 -9.56
CA PRO A 37 -2.03 -14.47 -10.51
C PRO A 37 -1.51 -14.02 -11.88
N ILE A 38 -1.94 -12.86 -12.34
CA ILE A 38 -1.51 -12.28 -13.62
C ILE A 38 -0.02 -11.94 -13.57
N PHE A 39 0.45 -11.36 -12.46
CA PHE A 39 1.87 -11.07 -12.24
C PHE A 39 2.74 -12.30 -12.27
N ILE A 40 2.36 -13.35 -11.55
CA ILE A 40 3.12 -14.60 -11.48
C ILE A 40 3.21 -15.26 -12.86
N ASN A 41 2.12 -15.27 -13.64
CA ASN A 41 2.09 -15.88 -14.97
C ASN A 41 2.87 -15.09 -16.02
N ARG A 42 2.90 -13.76 -15.93
CA ARG A 42 3.57 -12.92 -16.94
C ARG A 42 5.07 -12.81 -16.74
N LYS A 43 5.62 -13.11 -15.57
CA LYS A 43 7.06 -12.99 -15.21
C LYS A 43 7.70 -11.63 -15.56
N LYS A 44 6.89 -10.63 -15.89
CA LYS A 44 7.35 -9.29 -16.24
C LYS A 44 6.77 -8.29 -15.24
N PHE A 45 7.67 -7.64 -14.50
CA PHE A 45 7.32 -6.41 -13.79
C PHE A 45 7.15 -5.31 -14.84
N GLU A 46 5.96 -5.12 -15.34
CA GLU A 46 5.65 -3.91 -16.10
C GLU A 46 5.63 -2.73 -15.13
N THR A 47 6.71 -1.97 -15.13
CA THR A 47 6.80 -0.68 -14.41
C THR A 47 5.84 0.38 -14.96
N ILE A 48 5.05 0.04 -15.97
CA ILE A 48 4.13 0.91 -16.71
C ILE A 48 2.70 0.68 -16.23
N GLY A 49 2.48 0.87 -14.97
CA GLY A 49 1.12 0.92 -14.44
C GLY A 49 1.17 1.55 -13.08
N ALA A 50 0.61 2.72 -12.95
CA ALA A 50 0.64 3.69 -11.86
C ALA A 50 0.32 3.16 -10.44
N PHE A 51 0.47 1.89 -10.14
CA PHE A 51 0.05 1.29 -8.86
C PHE A 51 1.16 0.78 -7.95
N ALA A 52 2.38 0.63 -8.45
CA ALA A 52 3.49 0.23 -7.59
C ALA A 52 4.74 1.02 -7.95
N THR A 53 4.91 2.18 -7.36
CA THR A 53 6.22 2.82 -7.33
C THR A 53 7.16 1.91 -6.55
N LEU A 54 8.45 1.94 -6.88
CA LEU A 54 9.47 1.15 -6.18
C LEU A 54 9.42 1.43 -4.67
N ASN A 55 9.17 2.69 -4.28
CA ASN A 55 8.99 3.09 -2.89
C ASN A 55 7.79 2.39 -2.23
N GLN A 56 6.66 2.29 -2.93
CA GLN A 56 5.46 1.61 -2.40
C GLN A 56 5.74 0.11 -2.18
N SER A 57 6.46 -0.53 -3.10
CA SER A 57 6.82 -1.94 -2.97
C SER A 57 7.76 -2.17 -1.78
N LEU A 58 8.78 -1.32 -1.61
CA LEU A 58 9.69 -1.36 -0.47
C LEU A 58 8.97 -1.09 0.86
N SER A 59 8.12 -0.07 0.90
CA SER A 59 7.31 0.27 2.07
C SER A 59 6.40 -0.89 2.48
N THR A 60 5.77 -1.56 1.51
CA THR A 60 4.94 -2.75 1.75
C THR A 60 5.76 -3.92 2.29
N LEU A 61 6.96 -4.16 1.75
CA LEU A 61 7.86 -5.20 2.22
C LEU A 61 8.30 -4.95 3.66
N ILE A 62 8.72 -3.72 3.97
CA ILE A 62 9.07 -3.32 5.34
C ILE A 62 7.88 -3.47 6.29
N THR A 63 6.67 -3.12 5.85
CA THR A 63 5.46 -3.30 6.65
C THR A 63 5.16 -4.79 6.89
N SER A 64 5.41 -5.67 5.92
CA SER A 64 5.22 -7.12 6.10
C SER A 64 6.22 -7.69 7.12
N LEU A 65 7.48 -7.24 7.07
CA LEU A 65 8.49 -7.60 8.07
C LEU A 65 8.13 -7.06 9.47
N LEU A 66 7.61 -5.83 9.54
CA LEU A 66 7.14 -5.24 10.79
C LEU A 66 6.03 -6.08 11.43
N ILE A 67 5.05 -6.53 10.65
CA ILE A 67 3.99 -7.42 11.13
C ILE A 67 4.58 -8.73 11.67
N LEU A 68 5.54 -9.32 10.97
CA LEU A 68 6.22 -10.53 11.40
C LEU A 68 6.99 -10.32 12.70
N ILE A 69 7.70 -9.20 12.84
CA ILE A 69 8.42 -8.81 14.08
C ILE A 69 7.44 -8.65 15.25
N ILE A 70 6.29 -8.01 15.02
CA ILE A 70 5.25 -7.85 16.06
C ILE A 70 4.73 -9.23 16.52
N ILE A 71 4.53 -10.16 15.60
CA ILE A 71 4.11 -11.52 15.96
C ILE A 71 5.21 -12.23 16.76
N LEU A 72 6.47 -12.15 16.30
CA LEU A 72 7.60 -12.78 16.97
C LEU A 72 7.89 -12.18 18.34
N SER A 73 7.66 -10.89 18.55
CA SER A 73 7.88 -10.22 19.83
C SER A 73 6.99 -10.76 20.96
N ASN A 74 5.87 -11.43 20.63
CA ASN A 74 5.07 -12.13 21.64
C ASN A 74 5.74 -13.41 22.19
N PHE A 75 6.72 -13.95 21.46
CA PHE A 75 7.45 -15.15 21.83
C PHE A 75 8.88 -14.84 22.31
N ILE A 76 9.48 -13.78 21.78
CA ILE A 76 10.87 -13.40 21.99
C ILE A 76 10.92 -11.91 22.30
N ASN A 77 10.98 -11.55 23.58
CA ASN A 77 10.96 -10.15 24.02
C ASN A 77 12.12 -9.32 23.44
N GLU A 78 13.26 -9.92 23.19
CA GLU A 78 14.45 -9.26 22.63
C GLU A 78 14.22 -8.68 21.23
N VAL A 79 13.25 -9.20 20.49
CA VAL A 79 12.94 -8.74 19.13
C VAL A 79 12.11 -7.44 19.13
N SER A 80 11.49 -7.10 20.26
CA SER A 80 10.61 -5.93 20.36
C SER A 80 11.31 -4.60 20.09
N PHE A 81 12.63 -4.48 20.35
CA PHE A 81 13.39 -3.26 20.08
C PHE A 81 13.50 -2.94 18.59
N LEU A 82 13.30 -3.92 17.70
CA LEU A 82 13.30 -3.72 16.25
C LEU A 82 12.05 -2.98 15.75
N ILE A 83 10.94 -3.05 16.47
CA ILE A 83 9.66 -2.45 16.06
C ILE A 83 9.81 -0.95 15.74
N PRO A 84 10.33 -0.10 16.66
CA PRO A 84 10.50 1.32 16.37
C PRO A 84 11.44 1.57 15.19
N THR A 85 12.48 0.77 15.04
CA THR A 85 13.45 0.88 13.93
C THR A 85 12.74 0.66 12.58
N PHE A 86 11.92 -0.37 12.44
CA PHE A 86 11.19 -0.66 11.21
C PHE A 86 10.10 0.38 10.91
N ILE A 87 9.47 0.94 11.95
CA ILE A 87 8.54 2.07 11.77
C ILE A 87 9.27 3.28 11.19
N VAL A 88 10.43 3.64 11.73
CA VAL A 88 11.22 4.77 11.25
C VAL A 88 11.68 4.53 9.81
N ILE A 89 12.19 3.34 9.47
CA ILE A 89 12.60 3.01 8.11
C ILE A 89 11.43 3.15 7.13
N ASN A 90 10.23 2.67 7.50
CA ASN A 90 9.04 2.79 6.67
C ASN A 90 8.69 4.27 6.41
N LEU A 91 8.72 5.11 7.43
CA LEU A 91 8.46 6.55 7.30
C LEU A 91 9.54 7.25 6.46
N LEU A 92 10.81 6.83 6.53
CA LEU A 92 11.88 7.36 5.71
C LEU A 92 11.67 7.04 4.21
N ILE A 93 11.20 5.85 3.88
CA ILE A 93 10.86 5.48 2.49
C ILE A 93 9.73 6.36 1.96
N GLU A 94 8.75 6.68 2.80
CA GLU A 94 7.58 7.49 2.43
C GLU A 94 7.77 9.00 2.64
N LEU A 95 8.98 9.45 2.95
CA LEU A 95 9.29 10.86 3.23
C LEU A 95 8.85 11.82 2.12
N ASN A 96 8.99 11.43 0.86
CA ASN A 96 8.59 12.27 -0.27
C ASN A 96 7.07 12.47 -0.29
N PHE A 97 6.31 11.43 0.00
CA PHE A 97 4.85 11.50 0.14
C PHE A 97 4.45 12.36 1.35
N LEU A 98 5.10 12.17 2.49
CA LEU A 98 4.84 12.96 3.70
C LEU A 98 5.17 14.44 3.48
N LYS A 99 6.30 14.76 2.84
CA LYS A 99 6.66 16.15 2.47
C LYS A 99 5.62 16.77 1.53
N PHE A 100 5.13 16.00 0.56
CA PHE A 100 4.06 16.45 -0.33
C PHE A 100 2.77 16.76 0.46
N CYS A 101 2.37 15.87 1.36
CA CYS A 101 1.20 16.07 2.21
C CYS A 101 1.36 17.32 3.10
N MET A 102 2.51 17.49 3.75
CA MET A 102 2.79 18.66 4.60
C MET A 102 2.79 19.99 3.82
N LYS A 103 3.15 19.96 2.54
CA LYS A 103 3.15 21.15 1.69
C LYS A 103 1.75 21.56 1.25
N HIS A 104 0.86 20.62 1.01
CA HIS A 104 -0.45 20.86 0.39
C HIS A 104 -1.61 20.81 1.37
N TYR A 105 -1.41 20.26 2.57
CA TYR A 105 -2.43 20.04 3.58
C TYR A 105 -2.01 20.63 4.94
N LYS A 106 -2.93 20.63 5.90
CA LYS A 106 -2.63 21.12 7.25
C LYS A 106 -1.64 20.19 7.96
N LYS A 107 -0.63 20.76 8.61
CA LYS A 107 0.37 19.98 9.37
C LYS A 107 -0.26 19.15 10.51
N LEU A 108 -1.43 19.57 11.01
CA LEU A 108 -2.18 18.87 12.05
C LEU A 108 -2.66 17.48 11.59
N ASP A 109 -2.77 17.26 10.28
CA ASP A 109 -3.28 16.02 9.72
C ASP A 109 -2.18 14.95 9.54
N LEU A 110 -0.93 15.27 9.90
CA LEU A 110 0.22 14.36 9.74
C LEU A 110 0.00 12.96 10.35
N PRO A 111 -0.54 12.82 11.59
CA PRO A 111 -0.81 11.50 12.15
C PRO A 111 -1.76 10.65 11.29
N ILE A 112 -2.74 11.30 10.67
CA ILE A 112 -3.73 10.63 9.82
C ILE A 112 -3.07 10.11 8.54
N TYR A 113 -2.13 10.86 7.96
CA TYR A 113 -1.37 10.39 6.78
C TYR A 113 -0.49 9.20 7.12
N ILE A 114 0.16 9.22 8.29
CA ILE A 114 0.96 8.09 8.78
C ILE A 114 0.08 6.84 8.93
N VAL A 115 -1.06 6.96 9.61
CA VAL A 115 -2.03 5.85 9.71
C VAL A 115 -2.50 5.39 8.34
N GLY A 116 -2.74 6.32 7.40
CA GLY A 116 -3.11 6.02 6.03
C GLY A 116 -2.06 5.20 5.28
N ILE A 117 -0.77 5.51 5.42
CA ILE A 117 0.35 4.76 4.82
C ILE A 117 0.32 3.32 5.33
N PHE A 118 0.28 3.11 6.64
CA PHE A 118 0.25 1.76 7.21
C PHE A 118 -1.01 1.00 6.80
N ALA A 119 -2.18 1.64 6.80
CA ALA A 119 -3.44 1.00 6.38
C ALA A 119 -3.39 0.53 4.92
N VAL A 120 -2.81 1.33 4.02
CA VAL A 120 -2.62 0.96 2.60
C VAL A 120 -1.64 -0.20 2.48
N ASN A 121 -0.48 -0.14 3.15
CA ASN A 121 0.53 -1.19 3.10
C ASN A 121 0.00 -2.52 3.65
N ILE A 122 -0.69 -2.50 4.79
CA ILE A 122 -1.34 -3.69 5.37
C ILE A 122 -2.37 -4.26 4.38
N SER A 123 -3.15 -3.40 3.72
CA SER A 123 -4.13 -3.83 2.73
C SER A 123 -3.49 -4.54 1.53
N ILE A 124 -2.32 -4.07 1.08
CA ILE A 124 -1.55 -4.73 0.02
C ILE A 124 -1.06 -6.11 0.50
N VAL A 125 -0.51 -6.20 1.71
CA VAL A 125 -0.05 -7.48 2.30
C VAL A 125 -1.21 -8.49 2.36
N ILE A 126 -2.37 -8.08 2.88
CA ILE A 126 -3.57 -8.93 2.94
C ILE A 126 -4.01 -9.35 1.53
N GLY A 127 -3.97 -8.42 0.56
CA GLY A 127 -4.29 -8.69 -0.83
C GLY A 127 -3.37 -9.74 -1.47
N VAL A 128 -2.06 -9.65 -1.20
CA VAL A 128 -1.06 -10.64 -1.66
C VAL A 128 -1.34 -12.01 -1.05
N LEU A 129 -1.52 -12.10 0.26
CA LEU A 129 -1.83 -13.36 0.95
C LEU A 129 -3.13 -13.99 0.42
N SER A 130 -4.16 -13.19 0.24
CA SER A 130 -5.43 -13.64 -0.36
C SER A 130 -5.26 -14.14 -1.80
N GLY A 131 -4.40 -13.48 -2.59
CA GLY A 131 -4.09 -13.88 -3.95
C GLY A 131 -3.33 -15.22 -4.01
N ILE A 132 -2.33 -15.42 -3.13
CA ILE A 132 -1.59 -16.69 -3.00
C ILE A 132 -2.55 -17.83 -2.62
N TYR A 133 -3.43 -17.58 -1.64
CA TYR A 133 -4.42 -18.58 -1.23
C TYR A 133 -5.33 -19.01 -2.38
N LYS A 134 -5.83 -18.05 -3.18
CA LYS A 134 -6.65 -18.35 -4.37
C LYS A 134 -5.89 -19.17 -5.40
N LEU A 135 -4.61 -18.87 -5.64
CA LEU A 135 -3.77 -19.64 -6.56
C LEU A 135 -3.60 -21.09 -6.10
N SER A 136 -3.32 -21.29 -4.80
CA SER A 136 -3.13 -22.63 -4.25
C SER A 136 -4.41 -23.47 -4.31
N THR A 137 -5.57 -22.86 -4.19
CA THR A 137 -6.87 -23.56 -4.29
C THR A 137 -7.30 -23.81 -5.73
N SER A 138 -6.92 -22.91 -6.67
CA SER A 138 -7.23 -23.09 -8.10
C SER A 138 -6.36 -24.16 -8.79
N SER A 139 -5.14 -24.38 -8.29
CA SER A 139 -4.22 -25.40 -8.83
C SER A 139 -4.61 -26.85 -8.47
N LYS A 140 -5.60 -27.02 -7.59
CA LYS A 140 -6.09 -28.36 -7.16
C LYS A 140 -7.32 -28.84 -7.93
N LYS A 141 -7.81 -28.08 -8.89
CA LYS A 141 -8.87 -28.45 -9.84
C LYS A 141 -8.28 -28.68 -11.23
#